data_a2323c3aebf5cd0eab29d52ef70effd6
#
_entry.id   a2323c3aebf5cd0eab29d52ef70effd6
#
_cell.length_a   1.000
_cell.length_b   1.000
_cell.length_c   1.000
_cell.angle_alpha   90.00
_cell.angle_beta   90.00
_cell.angle_gamma   90.00
#
_symmetry.space_group_name_H-M   'P 1'
#
loop_
_entity.id
_entity.type
_entity.pdbx_description
1 polymer ?
#
loop_
_entity_poly.entity_id
_entity_poly.type
_entity_poly.pdbx_seq_one_letter_code
_entity_poly.pdbx_strand_id
1 'polypeptide(L)'
;MKGLSGEKLRVNVDRIPEEGLIIQASESTDRFPALKDPALKGEFGFDAPLHMEVRLRRIPRFVEASGLLRTSVRLSCSRCLGGFSQPLSIPFAATYGEDAPAPEAPGEETEIELTAEAIDLFPFHGTEIDLLEAVQEQVLMALPPKPLCRADCKGLCPGCGADLNQAACGCPEEPMDPRFAALKNFKADET
;
A
#
# COMPACT_ATOMS: atom_id res chain seq x y z
N MET A 1 -1.99 -16.98 25.11
CA MET A 1 -2.13 -15.85 24.17
C MET A 1 -3.41 -16.11 23.38
N LYS A 2 -4.52 -15.43 23.71
CA LYS A 2 -5.81 -15.64 23.01
C LYS A 2 -5.80 -14.80 21.73
N GLY A 3 -5.76 -15.47 20.59
CA GLY A 3 -5.98 -14.85 19.30
C GLY A 3 -7.38 -14.22 19.25
N LEU A 4 -7.48 -12.92 19.05
CA LEU A 4 -8.70 -12.18 18.96
C LEU A 4 -9.23 -12.25 17.51
N SER A 5 -10.41 -12.81 17.28
CA SER A 5 -11.07 -12.97 15.97
C SER A 5 -11.81 -11.70 15.57
N GLY A 6 -11.97 -11.43 14.31
CA GLY A 6 -12.94 -10.54 13.61
C GLY A 6 -13.28 -9.15 14.14
N GLU A 7 -13.48 -8.99 15.42
CA GLU A 7 -13.86 -7.72 16.08
C GLU A 7 -12.66 -6.82 16.45
N LYS A 8 -11.47 -7.21 16.08
CA LYS A 8 -10.23 -6.71 16.66
C LYS A 8 -9.65 -5.44 16.07
N LEU A 9 -10.11 -5.06 14.90
CA LEU A 9 -9.72 -3.80 14.30
C LEU A 9 -10.55 -2.64 14.83
N ARG A 10 -11.63 -2.93 15.57
CA ARG A 10 -12.42 -1.94 16.29
C ARG A 10 -11.97 -1.85 17.74
N VAL A 11 -11.68 -0.66 18.17
CA VAL A 11 -11.15 -0.37 19.51
C VAL A 11 -12.00 0.69 20.18
N ASN A 12 -12.45 0.39 21.39
CA ASN A 12 -13.12 1.38 22.21
C ASN A 12 -12.09 2.32 22.83
N VAL A 13 -12.21 3.61 22.53
CA VAL A 13 -11.27 4.66 22.92
C VAL A 13 -11.18 4.81 24.44
N ASP A 14 -12.30 4.62 25.15
CA ASP A 14 -12.34 4.75 26.60
C ASP A 14 -11.60 3.61 27.32
N ARG A 15 -11.30 2.53 26.60
CA ARG A 15 -10.54 1.38 27.13
C ARG A 15 -9.04 1.47 26.84
N ILE A 16 -8.57 2.54 26.20
CA ILE A 16 -7.15 2.75 25.99
C ILE A 16 -6.54 3.31 27.28
N PRO A 17 -5.63 2.57 27.95
CA PRO A 17 -4.97 3.05 29.16
C PRO A 17 -4.06 4.26 28.89
N GLU A 18 -3.67 5.01 29.92
CA GLU A 18 -2.75 6.15 29.80
C GLU A 18 -1.38 5.75 29.25
N GLU A 19 -0.90 4.54 29.57
CA GLU A 19 0.34 3.96 29.04
C GLU A 19 0.22 3.51 27.56
N GLY A 20 -1.00 3.53 27.01
CA GLY A 20 -1.34 3.08 25.67
C GLY A 20 -1.74 1.61 25.61
N LEU A 21 -2.33 1.20 24.49
CA LEU A 21 -2.78 -0.16 24.19
C LEU A 21 -1.98 -0.73 23.03
N ILE A 22 -1.41 -1.92 23.21
CA ILE A 22 -0.73 -2.63 22.10
C ILE A 22 -1.67 -3.72 21.57
N ILE A 23 -1.91 -3.67 20.27
CA ILE A 23 -2.68 -4.66 19.53
C ILE A 23 -1.70 -5.48 18.71
N GLN A 24 -1.72 -6.79 18.90
CA GLN A 24 -1.03 -7.75 18.04
C GLN A 24 -2.09 -8.64 17.40
N ALA A 25 -2.15 -8.62 16.07
CA ALA A 25 -3.11 -9.40 15.31
C ALA A 25 -2.46 -10.01 14.07
N SER A 26 -3.05 -11.11 13.60
CA SER A 26 -2.72 -11.74 12.33
C SER A 26 -4.02 -12.02 11.62
N GLU A 27 -4.26 -11.32 10.52
CA GLU A 27 -5.53 -11.34 9.82
C GLU A 27 -5.34 -11.79 8.36
N SER A 28 -6.31 -12.57 7.84
CA SER A 28 -6.34 -12.83 6.41
C SER A 28 -6.53 -11.53 5.63
N THR A 29 -5.77 -11.33 4.58
CA THR A 29 -5.93 -10.18 3.68
C THR A 29 -7.31 -10.12 3.06
N ASP A 30 -8.02 -11.24 3.03
CA ASP A 30 -9.41 -11.32 2.64
C ASP A 30 -10.39 -10.50 3.49
N ARG A 31 -10.00 -10.04 4.63
CA ARG A 31 -10.82 -9.20 5.50
C ARG A 31 -10.81 -7.72 5.13
N PHE A 32 -9.90 -7.33 4.27
CA PHE A 32 -9.69 -5.96 3.83
C PHE A 32 -10.31 -5.76 2.44
N PRO A 33 -11.49 -5.11 2.32
CA PRO A 33 -12.21 -4.98 1.06
C PRO A 33 -11.38 -4.33 -0.05
N ALA A 34 -10.62 -3.28 0.25
CA ALA A 34 -9.80 -2.59 -0.72
C ALA A 34 -8.64 -3.46 -1.26
N LEU A 35 -8.14 -4.43 -0.48
CA LEU A 35 -7.11 -5.37 -0.93
C LEU A 35 -7.68 -6.46 -1.85
N LYS A 36 -8.99 -6.55 -1.97
CA LYS A 36 -9.71 -7.51 -2.84
C LYS A 36 -10.35 -6.85 -4.05
N ASP A 37 -10.16 -5.57 -4.25
CA ASP A 37 -10.81 -4.85 -5.33
C ASP A 37 -10.62 -5.61 -6.66
N PRO A 38 -11.72 -5.93 -7.38
CA PRO A 38 -11.65 -6.57 -8.69
C PRO A 38 -10.84 -5.79 -9.71
N ALA A 39 -10.76 -4.46 -9.59
CA ALA A 39 -9.94 -3.61 -10.45
C ALA A 39 -8.44 -3.90 -10.30
N LEU A 40 -8.03 -4.38 -9.14
CA LEU A 40 -6.64 -4.75 -8.82
C LEU A 40 -6.35 -6.25 -9.04
N LYS A 41 -7.35 -7.03 -9.49
CA LYS A 41 -7.16 -8.46 -9.76
C LYS A 41 -6.15 -8.69 -10.88
N GLY A 42 -5.13 -9.47 -10.57
CA GLY A 42 -4.05 -9.80 -11.51
C GLY A 42 -2.84 -8.89 -11.40
N GLU A 43 -2.92 -7.75 -10.73
CA GLU A 43 -1.78 -6.87 -10.49
C GLU A 43 -0.94 -7.37 -9.31
N PHE A 44 -1.59 -7.83 -8.25
CA PHE A 44 -0.94 -8.40 -7.07
C PHE A 44 -1.82 -9.44 -6.36
N GLY A 45 -1.22 -10.18 -5.46
CA GLY A 45 -1.90 -11.09 -4.54
C GLY A 45 -1.10 -11.23 -3.25
N PHE A 46 -1.70 -11.74 -2.20
CA PHE A 46 -1.02 -11.93 -0.93
C PHE A 46 -0.75 -13.43 -0.68
N ASP A 47 0.48 -13.74 -0.29
CA ASP A 47 0.92 -15.13 0.00
C ASP A 47 0.91 -15.43 1.50
N ALA A 48 0.75 -14.41 2.34
CA ALA A 48 0.76 -14.52 3.79
C ALA A 48 -0.32 -13.63 4.41
N PRO A 49 -0.80 -13.97 5.61
CA PRO A 49 -1.66 -13.09 6.37
C PRO A 49 -0.95 -11.77 6.70
N LEU A 50 -1.74 -10.75 6.98
CA LEU A 50 -1.24 -9.47 7.47
C LEU A 50 -1.02 -9.55 8.97
N HIS A 51 0.23 -9.49 9.39
CA HIS A 51 0.63 -9.40 10.79
C HIS A 51 0.73 -7.92 11.18
N MET A 52 0.12 -7.56 12.27
CA MET A 52 0.05 -6.19 12.76
C MET A 52 0.53 -6.13 14.22
N GLU A 53 1.39 -5.15 14.49
CA GLU A 53 1.73 -4.72 15.84
C GLU A 53 1.53 -3.21 15.92
N VAL A 54 0.45 -2.78 16.53
CA VAL A 54 0.02 -1.39 16.58
C VAL A 54 -0.14 -0.95 18.02
N ARG A 55 0.47 0.16 18.36
CA ARG A 55 0.29 0.87 19.63
C ARG A 55 -0.70 1.99 19.43
N LEU A 56 -1.71 2.05 20.26
CA LEU A 56 -2.67 3.13 20.36
C LEU A 56 -2.35 4.00 21.56
N ARG A 57 -2.41 5.30 21.40
CA ARG A 57 -2.23 6.27 22.48
C ARG A 57 -3.33 7.33 22.39
N ARG A 58 -4.05 7.52 23.49
CA ARG A 58 -5.03 8.58 23.60
C ARG A 58 -4.34 9.90 23.96
N ILE A 59 -4.62 10.94 23.18
CA ILE A 59 -4.24 12.31 23.48
C ILE A 59 -5.52 13.18 23.48
N PRO A 60 -5.53 14.39 24.04
CA PRO A 60 -6.74 15.19 24.03
C PRO A 60 -7.31 15.37 22.62
N ARG A 61 -8.55 14.92 22.36
CA ARG A 61 -9.31 14.98 21.10
C ARG A 61 -8.85 14.02 19.99
N PHE A 62 -7.75 13.27 20.16
CA PHE A 62 -7.24 12.36 19.14
C PHE A 62 -6.82 11.02 19.71
N VAL A 63 -6.76 10.03 18.84
CA VAL A 63 -6.09 8.76 19.12
C VAL A 63 -5.00 8.55 18.07
N GLU A 64 -3.77 8.47 18.51
CA GLU A 64 -2.64 8.11 17.67
C GLU A 64 -2.49 6.59 17.62
N ALA A 65 -2.36 6.07 16.41
CA ALA A 65 -2.02 4.67 16.14
C ALA A 65 -0.66 4.63 15.43
N SER A 66 0.28 3.86 15.95
CA SER A 66 1.60 3.70 15.33
C SER A 66 2.12 2.29 15.50
N GLY A 67 2.88 1.80 14.53
CA GLY A 67 3.36 0.42 14.62
C GLY A 67 3.98 -0.11 13.35
N LEU A 68 3.82 -1.41 13.12
CA LEU A 68 4.41 -2.12 12.01
C LEU A 68 3.44 -3.18 11.47
N LEU A 69 3.27 -3.15 10.15
CA LEU A 69 2.52 -4.15 9.41
C LEU A 69 3.50 -5.01 8.61
N ARG A 70 3.29 -6.33 8.58
CA ARG A 70 4.12 -7.28 7.81
C ARG A 70 3.25 -8.26 7.06
N THR A 71 3.58 -8.47 5.78
CA THR A 71 2.94 -9.48 4.93
C THR A 71 3.90 -9.90 3.83
N SER A 72 3.48 -10.78 2.93
CA SER A 72 4.17 -11.11 1.68
C SER A 72 3.21 -10.93 0.53
N VAL A 73 3.63 -10.19 -0.49
CA VAL A 73 2.85 -9.91 -1.69
C VAL A 73 3.45 -10.60 -2.89
N ARG A 74 2.59 -11.23 -3.70
CA ARG A 74 2.94 -11.78 -5.00
C ARG A 74 2.67 -10.73 -6.07
N LEU A 75 3.69 -10.43 -6.86
CA LEU A 75 3.70 -9.39 -7.88
C LEU A 75 4.14 -9.96 -9.22
N SER A 76 3.80 -9.26 -10.31
CA SER A 76 4.35 -9.51 -11.63
C SER A 76 5.44 -8.49 -11.95
N CYS A 77 6.60 -8.97 -12.38
CA CYS A 77 7.71 -8.10 -12.73
C CYS A 77 7.37 -7.22 -13.95
N SER A 78 7.54 -5.90 -13.82
CA SER A 78 7.26 -4.94 -14.90
C SER A 78 8.16 -5.09 -16.13
N ARG A 79 9.26 -5.86 -16.04
CA ARG A 79 10.20 -6.08 -17.15
C ARG A 79 10.05 -7.45 -17.82
N CYS A 80 10.00 -8.53 -17.04
CA CYS A 80 9.96 -9.88 -17.59
C CYS A 80 8.60 -10.57 -17.42
N LEU A 81 7.62 -9.92 -16.82
CA LEU A 81 6.27 -10.39 -16.54
C LEU A 81 6.22 -11.65 -15.66
N GLY A 82 7.36 -12.13 -15.20
CA GLY A 82 7.46 -13.27 -14.28
C GLY A 82 6.92 -12.93 -12.90
N GLY A 83 6.16 -13.86 -12.30
CA GLY A 83 5.67 -13.74 -10.93
C GLY A 83 6.80 -13.89 -9.92
N PHE A 84 6.74 -13.11 -8.84
CA PHE A 84 7.65 -13.22 -7.69
C PHE A 84 6.96 -12.79 -6.42
N SER A 85 7.45 -13.25 -5.27
CA SER A 85 6.96 -12.84 -3.96
C SER A 85 7.94 -11.90 -3.29
N GLN A 86 7.41 -10.86 -2.66
CA GLN A 86 8.19 -9.84 -1.95
C GLN A 86 7.64 -9.66 -0.54
N PRO A 87 8.49 -9.78 0.50
CA PRO A 87 8.09 -9.44 1.85
C PRO A 87 7.91 -7.92 1.97
N LEU A 88 6.83 -7.52 2.63
CA LEU A 88 6.55 -6.12 2.97
C LEU A 88 6.67 -5.92 4.48
N SER A 89 7.35 -4.85 4.87
CA SER A 89 7.45 -4.36 6.24
C SER A 89 7.12 -2.88 6.21
N ILE A 90 5.92 -2.53 6.66
CA ILE A 90 5.28 -1.24 6.42
C ILE A 90 5.18 -0.51 7.76
N PRO A 91 5.88 0.61 7.97
CA PRO A 91 5.62 1.49 9.10
C PRO A 91 4.15 1.95 9.04
N PHE A 92 3.45 1.83 10.16
CA PHE A 92 2.06 2.21 10.27
C PHE A 92 1.95 3.45 11.15
N ALA A 93 1.24 4.46 10.66
CA ALA A 93 0.88 5.64 11.40
C ALA A 93 -0.49 6.14 10.95
N ALA A 94 -1.39 6.40 11.91
CA ALA A 94 -2.70 6.98 11.66
C ALA A 94 -3.12 7.82 12.87
N THR A 95 -3.83 8.91 12.63
CA THR A 95 -4.43 9.73 13.69
C THR A 95 -5.94 9.75 13.52
N TYR A 96 -6.65 9.45 14.59
CA TYR A 96 -8.10 9.44 14.61
C TYR A 96 -8.60 10.68 15.35
N GLY A 97 -9.48 11.45 14.71
CA GLY A 97 -10.10 12.64 15.26
C GLY A 97 -11.59 12.43 15.54
N GLU A 98 -12.04 12.78 16.74
CA GLU A 98 -13.46 12.81 17.06
C GLU A 98 -14.12 13.94 16.26
N ASP A 99 -15.24 13.65 15.59
CA ASP A 99 -15.98 14.59 14.74
C ASP A 99 -15.14 15.23 13.60
N ALA A 100 -14.05 14.61 13.19
CA ALA A 100 -13.37 15.01 11.95
C ALA A 100 -14.35 14.86 10.77
N PRO A 101 -14.33 15.76 9.76
CA PRO A 101 -15.18 15.60 8.59
C PRO A 101 -14.89 14.29 7.89
N ALA A 102 -15.94 13.46 7.74
CA ALA A 102 -15.81 12.22 6.97
C ALA A 102 -15.62 12.54 5.48
N PRO A 103 -14.84 11.75 4.73
CA PRO A 103 -14.83 11.86 3.27
C PRO A 103 -16.24 11.62 2.76
N GLU A 104 -16.77 12.55 1.97
CA GLU A 104 -18.13 12.46 1.44
C GLU A 104 -18.26 11.29 0.46
N ALA A 105 -19.43 10.65 0.47
CA ALA A 105 -19.75 9.64 -0.51
C ALA A 105 -19.77 10.26 -1.94
N PRO A 106 -19.31 9.53 -2.97
CA PRO A 106 -19.32 10.06 -4.34
C PRO A 106 -20.74 10.45 -4.75
N GLY A 107 -20.99 11.75 -4.94
CA GLY A 107 -22.27 12.28 -5.41
C GLY A 107 -22.79 13.52 -4.70
N GLU A 108 -22.25 13.95 -3.58
CA GLU A 108 -22.59 15.20 -2.93
C GLU A 108 -21.43 16.19 -3.07
N GLU A 109 -21.56 17.14 -4.00
CA GLU A 109 -20.60 18.23 -4.21
C GLU A 109 -20.84 19.33 -3.17
N THR A 110 -20.50 19.10 -1.93
CA THR A 110 -20.33 20.16 -0.94
C THR A 110 -18.84 20.44 -0.79
N GLU A 111 -18.37 21.59 -1.24
CA GLU A 111 -16.99 22.04 -1.00
C GLU A 111 -16.81 22.27 0.52
N ILE A 112 -16.18 21.30 1.19
CA ILE A 112 -15.72 21.47 2.57
C ILE A 112 -14.29 21.97 2.51
N GLU A 113 -14.03 23.18 3.00
CA GLU A 113 -12.66 23.64 3.25
C GLU A 113 -12.03 22.77 4.35
N LEU A 114 -11.24 21.79 3.95
CA LEU A 114 -10.41 21.02 4.88
C LEU A 114 -9.24 21.89 5.35
N THR A 115 -9.13 22.08 6.65
CA THR A 115 -7.90 22.64 7.20
C THR A 115 -6.74 21.65 7.01
N ALA A 116 -5.50 22.13 6.89
CA ALA A 116 -4.33 21.29 6.73
C ALA A 116 -4.20 20.22 7.83
N GLU A 117 -4.77 20.47 9.00
CA GLU A 117 -4.79 19.58 10.16
C GLU A 117 -5.86 18.46 10.00
N ALA A 118 -6.88 18.66 9.17
CA ALA A 118 -7.96 17.70 8.96
C ALA A 118 -7.66 16.70 7.84
N ILE A 119 -6.67 16.97 6.98
CA ILE A 119 -6.37 16.16 5.79
C ILE A 119 -5.83 14.76 6.16
N ASP A 120 -5.12 14.64 7.29
CA ASP A 120 -4.49 13.39 7.72
C ASP A 120 -5.23 12.68 8.86
N LEU A 121 -6.50 13.06 9.11
CA LEU A 121 -7.29 12.51 10.20
C LEU A 121 -8.31 11.49 9.70
N PHE A 122 -8.29 10.31 10.30
CA PHE A 122 -9.38 9.34 10.17
C PHE A 122 -10.52 9.74 11.11
N PRO A 123 -11.73 10.02 10.59
CA PRO A 123 -12.85 10.41 11.43
C PRO A 123 -13.35 9.23 12.26
N PHE A 124 -13.77 9.49 13.49
CA PHE A 124 -14.54 8.52 14.25
C PHE A 124 -15.67 9.23 15.03
N HIS A 125 -16.75 8.49 15.26
CA HIS A 125 -17.92 8.97 16.00
C HIS A 125 -18.18 8.07 17.21
N GLY A 126 -18.51 8.70 18.33
CA GLY A 126 -18.74 7.99 19.59
C GLY A 126 -17.45 7.47 20.21
N THR A 127 -17.44 6.22 20.63
CA THR A 127 -16.36 5.65 21.44
C THR A 127 -15.52 4.59 20.73
N GLU A 128 -15.73 4.34 19.43
CA GLU A 128 -15.04 3.29 18.71
C GLU A 128 -14.28 3.83 17.50
N ILE A 129 -13.01 3.46 17.38
CA ILE A 129 -12.20 3.63 16.18
C ILE A 129 -12.09 2.31 15.43
N ASP A 130 -12.08 2.37 14.08
CA ASP A 130 -11.84 1.22 13.21
C ASP A 130 -10.50 1.39 12.49
N LEU A 131 -9.56 0.47 12.72
CA LEU A 131 -8.23 0.49 12.10
C LEU A 131 -8.23 -0.05 10.67
N LEU A 132 -9.34 -0.64 10.21
CA LEU A 132 -9.39 -1.39 8.95
C LEU A 132 -9.03 -0.50 7.75
N GLU A 133 -9.63 0.69 7.67
CA GLU A 133 -9.43 1.63 6.56
C GLU A 133 -7.96 2.09 6.51
N ALA A 134 -7.43 2.61 7.62
CA ALA A 134 -6.05 3.07 7.70
C ALA A 134 -5.05 1.94 7.38
N VAL A 135 -5.29 0.72 7.85
CA VAL A 135 -4.43 -0.43 7.59
C VAL A 135 -4.42 -0.79 6.11
N GLN A 136 -5.59 -0.89 5.46
CA GLN A 136 -5.65 -1.26 4.04
C GLN A 136 -5.05 -0.19 3.14
N GLU A 137 -5.22 1.11 3.43
CA GLU A 137 -4.60 2.21 2.71
C GLU A 137 -3.07 2.15 2.79
N GLN A 138 -2.52 1.99 3.99
CA GLN A 138 -1.07 1.88 4.18
C GLN A 138 -0.48 0.68 3.44
N VAL A 139 -1.18 -0.46 3.39
CA VAL A 139 -0.76 -1.62 2.62
C VAL A 139 -0.76 -1.32 1.13
N LEU A 140 -1.83 -0.70 0.60
CA LEU A 140 -1.91 -0.32 -0.83
C LEU A 140 -0.82 0.68 -1.22
N MET A 141 -0.58 1.69 -0.41
CA MET A 141 0.47 2.69 -0.65
C MET A 141 1.88 2.11 -0.62
N ALA A 142 2.09 1.02 0.11
CA ALA A 142 3.39 0.36 0.20
C ALA A 142 3.69 -0.57 -0.99
N LEU A 143 2.71 -0.83 -1.87
CA LEU A 143 2.94 -1.62 -3.07
C LEU A 143 3.82 -0.85 -4.05
N PRO A 144 4.87 -1.48 -4.61
CA PRO A 144 5.74 -0.79 -5.56
C PRO A 144 4.99 -0.50 -6.88
N PRO A 145 5.01 0.74 -7.39
CA PRO A 145 4.34 1.09 -8.65
C PRO A 145 4.98 0.44 -9.88
N LYS A 146 6.26 0.02 -9.77
CA LYS A 146 7.00 -0.73 -10.81
C LYS A 146 7.74 -1.88 -10.17
N PRO A 147 7.04 -2.99 -9.88
CA PRO A 147 7.67 -4.14 -9.23
C PRO A 147 8.71 -4.79 -10.14
N LEU A 148 9.86 -5.12 -9.57
CA LEU A 148 10.94 -5.82 -10.27
C LEU A 148 11.32 -7.08 -9.49
N CYS A 149 11.39 -8.24 -10.17
CA CYS A 149 11.81 -9.48 -9.53
C CYS A 149 13.26 -9.42 -9.01
N ARG A 150 14.10 -8.57 -9.64
CA ARG A 150 15.47 -8.22 -9.25
C ARG A 150 15.88 -6.90 -9.92
N ALA A 151 16.79 -6.17 -9.33
CA ALA A 151 17.22 -4.85 -9.80
C ALA A 151 17.84 -4.90 -11.22
N ASP A 152 18.56 -5.97 -11.52
CA ASP A 152 19.24 -6.23 -12.79
C ASP A 152 18.42 -7.03 -13.81
N CYS A 153 17.08 -7.11 -13.62
CA CYS A 153 16.21 -7.83 -14.53
C CYS A 153 16.32 -7.26 -15.96
N LYS A 154 16.68 -8.15 -16.91
CA LYS A 154 16.86 -7.78 -18.32
C LYS A 154 15.55 -7.65 -19.09
N GLY A 155 14.45 -8.19 -18.53
CA GLY A 155 13.14 -8.14 -19.16
C GLY A 155 12.96 -9.14 -20.31
N LEU A 156 11.94 -8.85 -21.12
CA LEU A 156 11.64 -9.58 -22.34
C LEU A 156 12.28 -8.88 -23.55
N CYS A 157 12.67 -9.67 -24.54
CA CYS A 157 13.11 -9.10 -25.81
C CYS A 157 11.93 -8.40 -26.50
N PRO A 158 12.08 -7.12 -26.92
CA PRO A 158 11.01 -6.40 -27.59
C PRO A 158 10.61 -7.01 -28.96
N GLY A 159 11.54 -7.70 -29.64
CA GLY A 159 11.29 -8.27 -30.96
C GLY A 159 10.62 -9.64 -30.92
N CYS A 160 11.00 -10.54 -29.97
CA CYS A 160 10.49 -11.92 -29.95
C CYS A 160 9.84 -12.34 -28.65
N GLY A 161 9.85 -11.48 -27.60
CA GLY A 161 9.26 -11.81 -26.30
C GLY A 161 10.07 -12.81 -25.44
N ALA A 162 11.26 -13.24 -25.88
CA ALA A 162 12.10 -14.15 -25.10
C ALA A 162 12.56 -13.49 -23.81
N ASP A 163 12.58 -14.27 -22.71
CA ASP A 163 13.11 -13.79 -21.43
C ASP A 163 14.63 -13.68 -21.47
N LEU A 164 15.12 -12.45 -21.52
CA LEU A 164 16.54 -12.13 -21.58
C LEU A 164 17.31 -12.44 -20.29
N ASN A 165 16.60 -12.81 -19.23
CA ASN A 165 17.23 -13.31 -18.00
C ASN A 165 17.65 -14.78 -18.12
N GLN A 166 17.02 -15.54 -19.01
CA GLN A 166 17.29 -16.96 -19.21
C GLN A 166 18.27 -17.21 -20.35
N ALA A 167 18.10 -16.50 -21.49
CA ALA A 167 18.97 -16.66 -22.64
C ALA A 167 19.05 -15.36 -23.45
N ALA A 168 20.19 -15.15 -24.13
CA ALA A 168 20.27 -14.11 -25.14
C ALA A 168 19.47 -14.53 -26.37
N CYS A 169 18.72 -13.60 -26.97
CA CYS A 169 18.06 -13.82 -28.24
C CYS A 169 18.95 -13.31 -29.40
N GLY A 170 18.76 -13.87 -30.61
CA GLY A 170 19.46 -13.43 -31.82
C GLY A 170 18.74 -12.29 -32.58
N CYS A 171 17.75 -11.64 -31.96
CA CYS A 171 17.07 -10.54 -32.61
C CYS A 171 18.01 -9.32 -32.79
N PRO A 172 17.98 -8.66 -33.93
CA PRO A 172 18.69 -7.40 -34.12
C PRO A 172 18.14 -6.36 -33.13
N GLU A 173 19.00 -5.47 -32.62
CA GLU A 173 18.55 -4.31 -31.86
C GLU A 173 17.58 -3.50 -32.74
N GLU A 174 16.42 -3.11 -32.18
CA GLU A 174 15.48 -2.28 -32.93
C GLU A 174 16.18 -0.98 -33.36
N PRO A 175 16.12 -0.63 -34.65
CA PRO A 175 16.64 0.64 -35.11
C PRO A 175 15.85 1.75 -34.41
N MET A 176 16.57 2.77 -33.91
CA MET A 176 15.95 3.94 -33.31
C MET A 176 14.90 4.53 -34.27
N ASP A 177 13.68 4.79 -33.76
CA ASP A 177 12.62 5.43 -34.54
C ASP A 177 13.17 6.72 -35.20
N PRO A 178 13.08 6.86 -36.53
CA PRO A 178 13.61 8.05 -37.25
C PRO A 178 13.12 9.37 -36.68
N ARG A 179 11.92 9.39 -36.08
CA ARG A 179 11.35 10.61 -35.47
C ARG A 179 12.16 11.10 -34.27
N PHE A 180 12.88 10.23 -33.62
CA PHE A 180 13.73 10.54 -32.44
C PHE A 180 15.23 10.59 -32.80
N ALA A 181 15.60 10.47 -34.09
CA ALA A 181 16.98 10.49 -34.53
C ALA A 181 17.74 11.76 -34.09
N ALA A 182 17.06 12.88 -34.01
CA ALA A 182 17.63 14.16 -33.54
C ALA A 182 18.05 14.12 -32.08
N LEU A 183 17.45 13.25 -31.27
CA LEU A 183 17.75 13.09 -29.81
C LEU A 183 18.98 12.22 -29.54
N LYS A 184 19.54 11.56 -30.58
CA LYS A 184 20.69 10.67 -30.42
C LYS A 184 21.91 11.37 -29.80
N ASN A 185 22.08 12.67 -30.09
CA ASN A 185 23.21 13.48 -29.62
C ASN A 185 22.81 14.46 -28.50
N PHE A 186 21.59 14.36 -28.00
CA PHE A 186 21.13 15.21 -26.89
C PHE A 186 21.83 14.80 -25.59
N LYS A 187 22.53 15.74 -24.99
CA LYS A 187 23.07 15.60 -23.63
C LYS A 187 22.22 16.47 -22.72
N ALA A 188 21.57 15.85 -21.72
CA ALA A 188 20.95 16.61 -20.65
C ALA A 188 22.08 17.23 -19.81
N ASP A 189 22.07 18.55 -19.66
CA ASP A 189 22.96 19.20 -18.69
C ASP A 189 22.46 18.83 -17.29
N GLU A 190 23.29 18.14 -16.55
CA GLU A 190 23.06 17.88 -15.12
C GLU A 190 23.21 19.22 -14.37
N THR A 191 22.09 19.78 -13.93
CA THR A 191 22.03 20.97 -13.06
C THR A 191 21.91 20.52 -11.61
#